data_022559b4c680827382ed4462566c3925
#
_entry.id   022559b4c680827382ed4462566c3925
#
_cell.length_a   1.000
_cell.length_b   1.000
_cell.length_c   1.000
_cell.angle_alpha   90.00
_cell.angle_beta   90.00
_cell.angle_gamma   90.00
#
_symmetry.space_group_name_H-M   'P 1'
#
loop_
_entity.id
_entity.type
_entity.pdbx_description
1 polymer ?
#
loop_
_entity_poly.entity_id
_entity_poly.type
_entity_poly.pdbx_seq_one_letter_code
_entity_poly.pdbx_strand_id
1 'polypeptide(L)'
;NPTLLLDLPAIPGTRHNGGVIEIGPDNNIYVSVGDIDGSFKVDFEATKTQNFQKGIDADGRSGILRIKQDGEPVGEGILGESMPLRLYYAYGIRNSFGLDFDPITGSLWDTENGPHEGDEINQVYPGFNSGWHEIYGFSTSLGKFNKNNLVTFDGKGKYDEPKIAWSKSTGLTSLIFLDSDKLGSQYRNDMFVGDVHNGRIYHFKLNNERNDLILPKVLAGKSTVNPTVSEAKEIVFGEGFGGITDLTLGPDGYLYVVSIGQGKVFRILPQ
;
A
#
# COMPACT_ATOMS: atom_id res chain seq x y z
N ASN A 1 -11.22 -25.57 -13.92
CA ASN A 1 -11.11 -24.63 -15.04
C ASN A 1 -10.99 -23.22 -14.47
N PRO A 2 -10.03 -22.38 -14.93
CA PRO A 2 -9.94 -21.00 -14.49
C PRO A 2 -11.14 -20.19 -15.00
N THR A 3 -11.60 -19.24 -14.21
CA THR A 3 -12.58 -18.23 -14.60
C THR A 3 -11.91 -16.86 -14.56
N LEU A 4 -12.02 -16.09 -15.64
CA LEU A 4 -11.53 -14.72 -15.67
C LEU A 4 -12.47 -13.81 -14.87
N LEU A 5 -11.97 -13.15 -13.83
CA LEU A 5 -12.75 -12.24 -13.00
C LEU A 5 -12.51 -10.78 -13.37
N LEU A 6 -11.27 -10.45 -13.79
CA LEU A 6 -10.87 -9.08 -14.07
C LEU A 6 -9.85 -9.08 -15.21
N ASP A 7 -10.11 -8.28 -16.24
CA ASP A 7 -9.20 -8.04 -17.36
C ASP A 7 -8.80 -6.56 -17.34
N LEU A 8 -7.51 -6.30 -17.17
CA LEU A 8 -6.96 -4.96 -17.01
C LEU A 8 -5.83 -4.73 -18.01
N PRO A 9 -5.56 -3.48 -18.41
CA PRO A 9 -4.43 -3.18 -19.26
C PRO A 9 -3.12 -3.56 -18.58
N ALA A 10 -2.32 -4.37 -19.24
CA ALA A 10 -0.98 -4.77 -18.79
C ALA A 10 0.14 -4.15 -19.63
N ILE A 11 -0.22 -3.40 -20.64
CA ILE A 11 0.70 -2.73 -21.56
C ILE A 11 0.73 -1.23 -21.21
N PRO A 12 1.89 -0.63 -21.21
CA PRO A 12 3.21 -1.12 -21.67
C PRO A 12 4.14 -1.56 -20.54
N GLY A 13 3.65 -1.69 -19.31
CA GLY A 13 4.47 -1.75 -18.11
C GLY A 13 5.40 -2.96 -18.02
N THR A 14 6.64 -2.69 -17.63
CA THR A 14 7.58 -3.71 -17.16
C THR A 14 7.62 -3.77 -15.65
N ARG A 15 6.98 -2.81 -14.96
CA ARG A 15 6.92 -2.67 -13.50
C ARG A 15 5.55 -2.20 -13.06
N HIS A 16 5.25 -2.36 -11.79
CA HIS A 16 4.02 -1.88 -11.14
C HIS A 16 2.75 -2.46 -11.78
N ASN A 17 2.81 -3.67 -12.34
CA ASN A 17 1.69 -4.28 -13.07
C ASN A 17 0.63 -4.86 -12.14
N GLY A 18 0.99 -5.16 -10.92
CA GLY A 18 0.07 -5.69 -9.92
C GLY A 18 0.83 -5.93 -8.63
N GLY A 19 0.09 -5.89 -7.58
CA GLY A 19 0.58 -6.10 -6.23
C GLY A 19 -0.13 -7.29 -5.58
N VAL A 20 -0.84 -7.00 -4.54
CA VAL A 20 -1.50 -7.96 -3.67
C VAL A 20 -2.98 -8.12 -4.05
N ILE A 21 -3.51 -9.28 -3.76
CA ILE A 21 -4.95 -9.57 -3.78
C ILE A 21 -5.34 -9.95 -2.36
N GLU A 22 -6.33 -9.23 -1.79
CA GLU A 22 -6.87 -9.51 -0.46
C GLU A 22 -8.38 -9.68 -0.49
N ILE A 23 -8.89 -10.50 0.43
CA ILE A 23 -10.33 -10.65 0.64
C ILE A 23 -10.71 -9.82 1.87
N GLY A 24 -11.53 -8.80 1.64
CA GLY A 24 -11.97 -7.92 2.70
C GLY A 24 -13.00 -8.56 3.65
N PRO A 25 -13.23 -7.92 4.80
CA PRO A 25 -14.24 -8.38 5.77
C PRO A 25 -15.67 -8.35 5.21
N ASP A 26 -15.87 -7.65 4.10
CA ASP A 26 -17.11 -7.61 3.32
C ASP A 26 -17.22 -8.76 2.28
N ASN A 27 -16.28 -9.71 2.29
CA ASN A 27 -16.15 -10.83 1.34
C ASN A 27 -15.93 -10.40 -0.12
N ASN A 28 -15.53 -9.19 -0.37
CA ASN A 28 -15.13 -8.72 -1.70
C ASN A 28 -13.61 -8.87 -1.90
N ILE A 29 -13.20 -8.94 -3.16
CA ILE A 29 -11.80 -9.03 -3.56
C ILE A 29 -11.25 -7.63 -3.79
N TYR A 30 -10.13 -7.32 -3.18
CA TYR A 30 -9.37 -6.08 -3.35
C TYR A 30 -8.07 -6.39 -4.08
N VAL A 31 -7.80 -5.63 -5.15
CA VAL A 31 -6.64 -5.85 -6.03
C VAL A 31 -5.92 -4.53 -6.19
N SER A 32 -4.64 -4.47 -5.82
CA SER A 32 -3.82 -3.30 -6.12
C SER A 32 -3.23 -3.38 -7.53
N VAL A 33 -3.33 -2.29 -8.28
CA VAL A 33 -2.72 -2.12 -9.60
C VAL A 33 -1.97 -0.79 -9.61
N GLY A 34 -0.67 -0.83 -9.89
CA GLY A 34 0.14 0.37 -9.94
C GLY A 34 -0.02 1.17 -11.23
N ASP A 35 0.88 2.11 -11.43
CA ASP A 35 0.88 3.03 -12.58
C ASP A 35 1.36 2.40 -13.89
N ILE A 36 1.78 1.14 -13.85
CA ILE A 36 2.29 0.34 -14.98
C ILE A 36 3.44 1.06 -15.71
N ASP A 37 4.38 1.67 -14.96
CA ASP A 37 5.51 2.43 -15.51
C ASP A 37 5.09 3.60 -16.44
N GLY A 38 3.81 4.00 -16.37
CA GLY A 38 3.19 4.91 -17.34
C GLY A 38 3.75 6.31 -17.36
N SER A 39 4.38 6.75 -16.27
CA SER A 39 4.91 8.11 -16.13
C SER A 39 6.26 8.33 -16.83
N PHE A 40 6.91 7.28 -17.37
CA PHE A 40 8.26 7.36 -17.94
C PHE A 40 8.32 7.07 -19.45
N LYS A 41 7.20 6.77 -20.11
CA LYS A 41 7.18 6.49 -21.55
C LYS A 41 6.47 7.60 -22.32
N VAL A 42 7.13 8.09 -23.36
CA VAL A 42 6.71 9.24 -24.19
C VAL A 42 5.35 9.00 -24.92
N ASP A 43 4.98 7.75 -25.14
CA ASP A 43 3.76 7.38 -25.88
C ASP A 43 2.64 6.86 -24.96
N PHE A 44 2.74 7.10 -23.65
CA PHE A 44 1.80 6.58 -22.69
C PHE A 44 0.83 7.67 -22.22
N GLU A 45 -0.45 7.48 -22.49
CA GLU A 45 -1.47 8.42 -22.04
C GLU A 45 -1.66 8.31 -20.50
N ALA A 46 -1.39 9.41 -19.82
CA ALA A 46 -1.64 9.54 -18.40
C ALA A 46 -3.14 9.53 -18.10
N THR A 47 -3.54 8.99 -16.95
CA THR A 47 -4.94 8.87 -16.55
C THR A 47 -5.33 9.86 -15.46
N LYS A 48 -6.62 10.13 -15.34
CA LYS A 48 -7.17 10.87 -14.21
C LYS A 48 -6.94 10.18 -12.88
N THR A 49 -6.87 8.85 -12.87
CA THR A 49 -6.53 8.07 -11.66
C THR A 49 -5.06 8.19 -11.24
N GLN A 50 -4.20 8.75 -12.07
CA GLN A 50 -2.84 9.19 -11.75
C GLN A 50 -2.78 10.70 -11.42
N ASN A 51 -3.90 11.33 -11.11
CA ASN A 51 -4.03 12.77 -10.84
C ASN A 51 -3.67 13.70 -12.01
N PHE A 52 -3.67 13.22 -13.26
CA PHE A 52 -3.55 14.11 -14.41
C PHE A 52 -4.91 14.68 -14.78
N GLN A 53 -5.12 15.99 -14.55
CA GLN A 53 -6.38 16.69 -14.82
C GLN A 53 -6.86 16.56 -16.27
N LYS A 54 -5.91 16.53 -17.21
CA LYS A 54 -6.17 16.36 -18.65
C LYS A 54 -5.90 14.93 -19.14
N GLY A 55 -5.73 14.00 -18.20
CA GLY A 55 -5.52 12.59 -18.51
C GLY A 55 -6.76 11.94 -19.11
N ILE A 56 -6.55 10.79 -19.75
CA ILE A 56 -7.68 9.94 -20.18
C ILE A 56 -8.49 9.47 -18.95
N ASP A 57 -9.67 8.96 -19.18
CA ASP A 57 -10.49 8.37 -18.13
C ASP A 57 -9.79 7.14 -17.51
N ALA A 58 -10.31 6.71 -16.36
CA ALA A 58 -9.80 5.54 -15.66
C ALA A 58 -9.77 4.30 -16.57
N ASP A 59 -8.67 3.54 -16.51
CA ASP A 59 -8.46 2.36 -17.33
C ASP A 59 -8.06 1.11 -16.52
N GLY A 60 -8.12 1.17 -15.19
CA GLY A 60 -7.74 0.09 -14.28
C GLY A 60 -6.40 0.32 -13.57
N ARG A 61 -5.59 1.28 -14.03
CA ARG A 61 -4.29 1.60 -13.43
C ARG A 61 -4.39 2.53 -12.21
N SER A 62 -3.32 2.54 -11.42
CA SER A 62 -3.11 3.48 -10.30
C SER A 62 -4.23 3.44 -9.27
N GLY A 63 -4.61 2.25 -8.85
CA GLY A 63 -5.69 2.10 -7.90
C GLY A 63 -5.70 0.79 -7.12
N ILE A 64 -6.53 0.79 -6.09
CA ILE A 64 -7.02 -0.43 -5.45
C ILE A 64 -8.44 -0.64 -5.97
N LEU A 65 -8.65 -1.74 -6.66
CA LEU A 65 -9.93 -2.11 -7.25
C LEU A 65 -10.66 -3.07 -6.32
N ARG A 66 -11.99 -2.94 -6.25
CA ARG A 66 -12.85 -3.82 -5.46
C ARG A 66 -13.90 -4.48 -6.35
N ILE A 67 -13.92 -5.80 -6.33
CA ILE A 67 -14.87 -6.62 -7.09
C ILE A 67 -15.50 -7.69 -6.19
N LYS A 68 -16.66 -8.19 -6.59
CA LYS A 68 -17.23 -9.39 -5.98
C LYS A 68 -16.43 -10.64 -6.38
N GLN A 69 -16.69 -11.76 -5.70
CA GLN A 69 -16.03 -13.04 -5.99
C GLN A 69 -16.36 -13.62 -7.38
N ASP A 70 -17.40 -13.12 -8.03
CA ASP A 70 -17.77 -13.46 -9.41
C ASP A 70 -17.22 -12.47 -10.46
N GLY A 71 -16.45 -11.45 -10.03
CA GLY A 71 -15.85 -10.42 -10.87
C GLY A 71 -16.75 -9.20 -11.10
N GLU A 72 -18.00 -9.22 -10.65
CA GLU A 72 -18.92 -8.10 -10.81
C GLU A 72 -18.58 -6.91 -9.90
N PRO A 73 -18.93 -5.68 -10.30
CA PRO A 73 -18.77 -4.48 -9.46
C PRO A 73 -19.54 -4.59 -8.14
N VAL A 74 -18.99 -3.98 -7.09
CA VAL A 74 -19.63 -3.92 -5.77
C VAL A 74 -20.50 -2.67 -5.65
N GLY A 75 -21.81 -2.85 -5.69
CA GLY A 75 -22.78 -1.76 -5.49
C GLY A 75 -22.66 -0.62 -6.51
N GLU A 76 -22.91 0.60 -6.06
CA GLU A 76 -22.65 1.82 -6.83
C GLU A 76 -21.16 2.16 -6.82
N GLY A 77 -20.69 2.77 -7.91
CA GLY A 77 -19.27 3.18 -8.02
C GLY A 77 -18.94 4.32 -7.06
N ILE A 78 -17.87 4.15 -6.27
CA ILE A 78 -17.42 5.16 -5.30
C ILE A 78 -17.04 6.46 -6.03
N LEU A 79 -16.25 6.35 -7.10
CA LEU A 79 -15.76 7.51 -7.86
C LEU A 79 -16.66 7.85 -9.06
N GLY A 80 -17.40 6.88 -9.58
CA GLY A 80 -18.30 7.03 -10.73
C GLY A 80 -18.81 5.69 -11.24
N GLU A 81 -19.78 5.73 -12.17
CA GLU A 81 -20.48 4.55 -12.65
C GLU A 81 -19.90 3.94 -13.94
N SER A 82 -19.03 4.68 -14.65
CA SER A 82 -18.41 4.17 -15.88
C SER A 82 -17.39 3.08 -15.59
N MET A 83 -17.32 2.05 -16.42
CA MET A 83 -16.26 1.05 -16.33
C MET A 83 -14.96 1.60 -16.94
N PRO A 84 -13.79 1.29 -16.34
CA PRO A 84 -13.57 0.56 -15.08
C PRO A 84 -13.61 1.44 -13.81
N LEU A 85 -13.91 2.75 -13.89
CA LEU A 85 -13.94 3.66 -12.74
C LEU A 85 -14.84 3.14 -11.59
N ARG A 86 -15.93 2.45 -11.93
CA ARG A 86 -16.85 1.84 -10.96
C ARG A 86 -16.18 0.81 -10.03
N LEU A 87 -15.05 0.23 -10.44
CA LEU A 87 -14.32 -0.75 -9.66
C LEU A 87 -13.38 -0.12 -8.61
N TYR A 88 -13.06 1.17 -8.74
CA TYR A 88 -12.07 1.78 -7.87
C TYR A 88 -12.59 1.97 -6.45
N TYR A 89 -11.84 1.41 -5.51
CA TYR A 89 -11.96 1.67 -4.08
C TYR A 89 -11.09 2.87 -3.67
N ALA A 90 -9.87 2.93 -4.21
CA ALA A 90 -8.90 3.99 -4.03
C ALA A 90 -8.13 4.25 -5.33
N TYR A 91 -7.46 5.39 -5.46
CA TYR A 91 -6.70 5.78 -6.64
C TYR A 91 -5.50 6.67 -6.28
N GLY A 92 -4.76 7.12 -7.29
CA GLY A 92 -3.52 7.87 -7.07
C GLY A 92 -2.41 7.00 -6.55
N ILE A 93 -2.43 5.72 -6.88
CA ILE A 93 -1.49 4.69 -6.41
C ILE A 93 -0.36 4.54 -7.44
N ARG A 94 0.89 4.69 -7.00
CA ARG A 94 2.06 4.41 -7.86
C ARG A 94 2.39 2.92 -7.90
N ASN A 95 2.62 2.33 -6.74
CA ASN A 95 3.00 0.91 -6.60
C ASN A 95 2.74 0.43 -5.18
N SER A 96 1.51 0.09 -4.88
CA SER A 96 1.14 -0.56 -3.63
C SER A 96 1.54 -2.04 -3.70
N PHE A 97 2.37 -2.49 -2.76
CA PHE A 97 2.93 -3.84 -2.75
C PHE A 97 2.47 -4.67 -1.55
N GLY A 98 2.04 -4.05 -0.48
CA GLY A 98 1.45 -4.68 0.69
C GLY A 98 0.04 -4.16 0.91
N LEU A 99 -0.89 -5.04 1.26
CA LEU A 99 -2.29 -4.74 1.49
C LEU A 99 -2.82 -5.70 2.55
N ASP A 100 -3.43 -5.19 3.62
CA ASP A 100 -4.09 -6.03 4.62
C ASP A 100 -5.17 -5.24 5.37
N PHE A 101 -6.10 -5.98 5.93
CA PHE A 101 -7.18 -5.44 6.75
C PHE A 101 -6.86 -5.56 8.22
N ASP A 102 -6.99 -4.45 8.95
CA ASP A 102 -6.93 -4.46 10.41
C ASP A 102 -8.01 -5.42 10.98
N PRO A 103 -7.64 -6.48 11.70
CA PRO A 103 -8.58 -7.49 12.16
C PRO A 103 -9.58 -6.98 13.22
N ILE A 104 -9.34 -5.81 13.79
CA ILE A 104 -10.20 -5.22 14.82
C ILE A 104 -11.24 -4.28 14.20
N THR A 105 -10.84 -3.43 13.27
CA THR A 105 -11.72 -2.40 12.68
C THR A 105 -12.20 -2.74 11.28
N GLY A 106 -11.54 -3.67 10.59
CA GLY A 106 -11.77 -3.95 9.18
C GLY A 106 -11.28 -2.82 8.25
N SER A 107 -10.47 -1.88 8.75
CA SER A 107 -9.88 -0.83 7.94
C SER A 107 -8.77 -1.39 7.07
N LEU A 108 -8.74 -0.98 5.81
CA LEU A 108 -7.70 -1.35 4.86
C LEU A 108 -6.46 -0.49 5.05
N TRP A 109 -5.29 -1.11 4.96
CA TRP A 109 -4.00 -0.45 4.98
C TRP A 109 -3.14 -0.92 3.82
N ASP A 110 -2.27 -0.05 3.32
CA ASP A 110 -1.32 -0.41 2.28
C ASP A 110 0.08 0.10 2.55
N THR A 111 1.04 -0.49 1.84
CA THR A 111 2.37 0.05 1.62
C THR A 111 2.48 0.52 0.19
N GLU A 112 2.99 1.71 -0.05
CA GLU A 112 3.19 2.25 -1.37
C GLU A 112 4.65 2.66 -1.60
N ASN A 113 5.19 2.39 -2.78
CA ASN A 113 6.57 2.70 -3.12
C ASN A 113 6.66 3.97 -3.98
N GLY A 114 7.40 4.96 -3.48
CA GLY A 114 7.76 6.16 -4.21
C GLY A 114 8.84 5.92 -5.28
N PRO A 115 9.19 6.95 -6.08
CA PRO A 115 10.18 6.80 -7.15
C PRO A 115 11.63 6.62 -6.67
N HIS A 116 12.06 7.38 -5.68
CA HIS A 116 13.40 7.35 -5.05
C HIS A 116 13.31 7.62 -3.56
N GLU A 117 12.24 8.23 -3.15
CA GLU A 117 11.86 8.60 -1.79
C GLU A 117 10.34 8.56 -1.70
N GLY A 118 9.80 8.70 -0.50
CA GLY A 118 8.36 8.74 -0.30
C GLY A 118 7.71 7.37 -0.38
N ASP A 119 8.44 6.28 -0.06
CA ASP A 119 7.76 5.04 0.31
C ASP A 119 6.92 5.34 1.55
N GLU A 120 5.71 4.78 1.64
CA GLU A 120 4.74 5.20 2.64
C GLU A 120 3.82 4.07 3.11
N ILE A 121 3.20 4.28 4.28
CA ILE A 121 2.12 3.45 4.79
C ILE A 121 0.88 4.32 4.90
N ASN A 122 -0.21 3.86 4.32
CA ASN A 122 -1.48 4.56 4.30
C ASN A 122 -2.59 3.76 4.97
N GLN A 123 -3.55 4.46 5.58
CA GLN A 123 -4.87 3.91 5.84
C GLN A 123 -5.77 4.24 4.65
N VAL A 124 -6.29 3.20 4.01
CA VAL A 124 -7.07 3.32 2.77
C VAL A 124 -8.55 3.21 3.06
N TYR A 125 -9.34 4.16 2.54
CA TYR A 125 -10.79 4.20 2.70
C TYR A 125 -11.48 4.42 1.35
N PRO A 126 -12.80 4.23 1.22
CA PRO A 126 -13.50 4.45 -0.03
C PRO A 126 -13.29 5.86 -0.59
N GLY A 127 -12.74 5.97 -1.79
CA GLY A 127 -12.40 7.25 -2.42
C GLY A 127 -11.06 7.84 -2.01
N PHE A 128 -10.22 7.11 -1.27
CA PHE A 128 -8.87 7.54 -0.93
C PHE A 128 -8.05 7.83 -2.20
N ASN A 129 -7.33 8.97 -2.18
CA ASN A 129 -6.37 9.37 -3.19
C ASN A 129 -4.99 9.45 -2.55
N SER A 130 -4.08 8.58 -2.91
CA SER A 130 -2.69 8.60 -2.39
C SER A 130 -1.87 9.76 -2.94
N GLY A 131 -2.28 10.35 -4.08
CA GLY A 131 -1.66 11.57 -4.61
C GLY A 131 -0.79 11.39 -5.83
N TRP A 132 -0.35 10.17 -6.17
CA TRP A 132 0.46 9.93 -7.36
C TRP A 132 -0.29 10.38 -8.64
N HIS A 133 0.30 11.08 -9.55
CA HIS A 133 1.70 11.43 -9.81
C HIS A 133 2.15 12.75 -9.13
N GLU A 134 1.24 13.55 -8.61
CA GLU A 134 1.50 14.88 -8.07
C GLU A 134 2.21 14.83 -6.70
N ILE A 135 1.95 13.78 -5.90
CA ILE A 135 2.51 13.59 -4.56
C ILE A 135 3.02 12.16 -4.40
N TYR A 136 4.07 12.01 -3.63
CA TYR A 136 4.58 10.77 -3.06
C TYR A 136 5.24 11.10 -1.72
N GLY A 137 4.95 10.31 -0.68
CA GLY A 137 5.24 10.68 0.69
C GLY A 137 4.42 11.87 1.15
N PHE A 138 4.89 12.63 2.14
CA PHE A 138 4.16 13.78 2.65
C PHE A 138 4.16 14.96 1.68
N SER A 139 3.00 15.57 1.48
CA SER A 139 2.84 16.73 0.60
C SER A 139 3.76 17.91 0.98
N THR A 140 4.07 18.05 2.27
CA THR A 140 4.98 19.07 2.80
C THR A 140 6.44 18.85 2.43
N SER A 141 6.82 17.61 2.08
CA SER A 141 8.22 17.27 1.69
C SER A 141 8.56 17.71 0.28
N LEU A 142 7.56 17.90 -0.58
CA LEU A 142 7.72 18.22 -2.01
C LEU A 142 7.77 19.71 -2.34
N GLY A 143 7.78 20.59 -1.36
CA GLY A 143 7.93 22.03 -1.55
C GLY A 143 6.65 22.73 -2.03
N LYS A 144 6.51 23.03 -3.31
CA LYS A 144 5.37 23.79 -3.86
C LYS A 144 4.24 22.85 -4.33
N PHE A 145 3.63 22.13 -3.43
CA PHE A 145 2.47 21.32 -3.76
C PHE A 145 1.17 22.11 -3.70
N ASN A 146 0.28 21.90 -4.67
CA ASN A 146 -1.05 22.48 -4.69
C ASN A 146 -2.12 21.36 -4.76
N LYS A 147 -2.83 21.16 -3.66
CA LYS A 147 -3.92 20.14 -3.59
C LYS A 147 -5.00 20.35 -4.65
N ASN A 148 -5.15 21.56 -5.19
CA ASN A 148 -6.11 21.84 -6.27
C ASN A 148 -5.70 21.20 -7.62
N ASN A 149 -4.48 20.70 -7.74
CA ASN A 149 -4.04 19.95 -8.91
C ASN A 149 -4.54 18.50 -8.92
N LEU A 150 -4.99 18.00 -7.77
CA LEU A 150 -5.48 16.63 -7.68
C LEU A 150 -6.85 16.48 -8.37
N VAL A 151 -7.04 15.34 -9.01
CA VAL A 151 -8.33 14.93 -9.55
C VAL A 151 -9.21 14.45 -8.40
N THR A 152 -10.44 14.94 -8.30
CA THR A 152 -11.34 14.62 -7.18
C THR A 152 -12.55 13.80 -7.57
N PHE A 153 -12.78 13.55 -8.88
CA PHE A 153 -13.98 12.88 -9.38
C PHE A 153 -15.26 13.48 -8.77
N ASP A 154 -15.44 14.79 -9.00
CA ASP A 154 -16.57 15.58 -8.47
C ASP A 154 -16.67 15.59 -6.94
N GLY A 155 -15.52 15.59 -6.27
CA GLY A 155 -15.42 15.64 -4.80
C GLY A 155 -15.61 14.28 -4.10
N LYS A 156 -15.74 13.21 -4.84
CA LYS A 156 -15.84 11.84 -4.30
C LYS A 156 -14.50 11.28 -3.85
N GLY A 157 -13.41 11.69 -4.55
CA GLY A 157 -12.04 11.33 -4.18
C GLY A 157 -11.44 12.35 -3.21
N LYS A 158 -10.70 11.87 -2.21
CA LYS A 158 -10.08 12.70 -1.16
C LYS A 158 -8.63 12.27 -0.95
N TYR A 159 -7.72 13.23 -1.08
CA TYR A 159 -6.33 13.05 -0.68
C TYR A 159 -6.21 13.09 0.85
N ASP A 160 -5.44 12.17 1.39
CA ASP A 160 -4.98 12.18 2.78
C ASP A 160 -3.48 11.95 2.83
N GLU A 161 -2.83 12.47 3.88
CA GLU A 161 -1.40 12.28 4.10
C GLU A 161 -1.12 10.85 4.57
N PRO A 162 0.04 10.28 4.22
CA PRO A 162 0.45 8.98 4.76
C PRO A 162 0.62 9.03 6.29
N LYS A 163 0.55 7.87 6.92
CA LYS A 163 0.79 7.76 8.38
C LYS A 163 2.28 7.80 8.72
N ILE A 164 3.10 7.37 7.80
CA ILE A 164 4.57 7.46 7.84
C ILE A 164 5.11 7.40 6.41
N ALA A 165 6.23 8.07 6.17
CA ALA A 165 6.94 7.98 4.90
C ALA A 165 8.46 7.89 5.11
N TRP A 166 9.16 7.39 4.12
CA TRP A 166 10.62 7.27 4.12
C TRP A 166 11.26 8.28 3.18
N SER A 167 12.32 8.97 3.67
CA SER A 167 13.09 9.96 2.88
C SER A 167 14.01 9.36 1.82
N LYS A 168 14.11 8.05 1.81
CA LYS A 168 14.76 7.25 0.75
C LYS A 168 13.97 5.98 0.59
N SER A 169 13.79 5.57 -0.65
CA SER A 169 13.09 4.32 -0.93
C SER A 169 13.79 3.14 -0.27
N THR A 170 13.04 2.39 0.51
CA THR A 170 13.41 1.12 1.12
C THR A 170 12.81 -0.05 0.36
N GLY A 171 11.88 0.25 -0.56
CA GLY A 171 11.10 -0.74 -1.26
C GLY A 171 10.23 -1.53 -0.29
N LEU A 172 9.25 -0.84 0.32
CA LEU A 172 8.28 -1.50 1.19
C LEU A 172 7.56 -2.59 0.41
N THR A 173 7.35 -3.72 1.07
CA THR A 173 6.71 -4.88 0.46
C THR A 173 5.46 -5.27 1.24
N SER A 174 5.33 -6.52 1.62
CA SER A 174 4.16 -7.02 2.33
C SER A 174 3.88 -6.27 3.62
N LEU A 175 2.61 -6.06 3.89
CA LEU A 175 2.05 -5.58 5.14
C LEU A 175 1.14 -6.66 5.70
N ILE A 176 1.22 -6.94 7.00
CA ILE A 176 0.34 -7.87 7.67
C ILE A 176 0.00 -7.41 9.08
N PHE A 177 -1.26 -7.60 9.50
CA PHE A 177 -1.64 -7.55 10.90
C PHE A 177 -1.50 -8.92 11.55
N LEU A 178 -0.75 -9.01 12.64
CA LEU A 178 -0.47 -10.29 13.30
C LEU A 178 -1.64 -10.74 14.19
N ASP A 179 -2.64 -11.42 13.64
CA ASP A 179 -3.75 -12.01 14.44
C ASP A 179 -3.31 -13.33 15.08
N SER A 180 -2.29 -13.26 15.93
CA SER A 180 -1.76 -14.43 16.67
C SER A 180 -1.00 -14.00 17.92
N ASP A 181 -1.05 -14.85 18.95
CA ASP A 181 -0.26 -14.71 20.18
C ASP A 181 1.09 -15.47 20.15
N LYS A 182 1.44 -16.12 19.03
CA LYS A 182 2.62 -16.99 18.94
C LYS A 182 3.96 -16.25 19.08
N LEU A 183 4.02 -14.98 18.72
CA LEU A 183 5.20 -14.12 18.98
C LEU A 183 5.15 -13.43 20.35
N GLY A 184 4.06 -13.60 21.08
CA GLY A 184 3.74 -12.94 22.34
C GLY A 184 2.52 -12.04 22.21
N SER A 185 1.67 -12.01 23.25
CA SER A 185 0.40 -11.26 23.23
C SER A 185 0.58 -9.74 23.01
N GLN A 186 1.78 -9.21 23.29
CA GLN A 186 2.11 -7.79 23.09
C GLN A 186 2.20 -7.39 21.62
N TYR A 187 2.28 -8.36 20.70
CA TYR A 187 2.35 -8.13 19.24
C TYR A 187 1.04 -8.44 18.52
N ARG A 188 0.07 -8.99 19.24
CA ARG A 188 -1.21 -9.35 18.63
C ARG A 188 -1.92 -8.14 18.07
N ASN A 189 -2.39 -8.26 16.83
CA ASN A 189 -3.04 -7.21 16.04
C ASN A 189 -2.18 -5.98 15.75
N ASP A 190 -0.87 -6.05 15.98
CA ASP A 190 0.08 -5.05 15.52
C ASP A 190 0.42 -5.25 14.05
N MET A 191 0.86 -4.19 13.39
CA MET A 191 1.24 -4.18 11.99
C MET A 191 2.71 -4.55 11.82
N PHE A 192 3.01 -5.43 10.88
CA PHE A 192 4.36 -5.79 10.44
C PHE A 192 4.52 -5.50 8.96
N VAL A 193 5.64 -4.90 8.58
CA VAL A 193 5.93 -4.50 7.19
C VAL A 193 7.33 -4.93 6.80
N GLY A 194 7.47 -5.55 5.62
CA GLY A 194 8.76 -5.94 5.06
C GLY A 194 9.35 -4.88 4.13
N ASP A 195 10.67 -4.92 3.92
CA ASP A 195 11.34 -4.17 2.86
C ASP A 195 12.28 -5.03 2.03
N VAL A 196 12.46 -4.67 0.75
CA VAL A 196 13.31 -5.43 -0.17
C VAL A 196 14.76 -4.92 -0.18
N HIS A 197 15.02 -3.64 0.11
CA HIS A 197 16.36 -3.07 -0.02
C HIS A 197 17.24 -3.33 1.20
N ASN A 198 16.68 -3.29 2.41
CA ASN A 198 17.45 -3.48 3.64
C ASN A 198 17.22 -4.87 4.27
N GLY A 199 16.19 -5.60 3.83
CA GLY A 199 15.81 -6.88 4.40
C GLY A 199 15.40 -6.77 5.86
N ARG A 200 14.58 -5.77 6.17
CA ARG A 200 14.07 -5.47 7.51
C ARG A 200 12.59 -5.78 7.61
N ILE A 201 12.18 -6.12 8.81
CA ILE A 201 10.80 -6.15 9.24
C ILE A 201 10.60 -4.94 10.15
N TYR A 202 9.68 -4.07 9.80
CA TYR A 202 9.21 -2.97 10.64
C TYR A 202 8.00 -3.42 11.46
N HIS A 203 7.86 -2.86 12.66
CA HIS A 203 6.74 -3.12 13.56
C HIS A 203 6.11 -1.83 14.03
N PHE A 204 4.79 -1.79 13.97
CA PHE A 204 4.01 -0.63 14.38
C PHE A 204 2.82 -1.04 15.24
N LYS A 205 2.62 -0.31 16.33
CA LYS A 205 1.38 -0.30 17.09
C LYS A 205 0.45 0.76 16.55
N LEU A 206 -0.85 0.49 16.57
CA LEU A 206 -1.85 1.48 16.21
C LEU A 206 -2.41 2.16 17.48
N ASN A 207 -2.89 3.39 17.32
CA ASN A 207 -3.61 4.10 18.38
C ASN A 207 -4.92 3.40 18.75
N ASN A 208 -5.63 3.89 19.76
CA ASN A 208 -6.86 3.25 20.24
C ASN A 208 -7.98 3.21 19.19
N GLU A 209 -8.06 4.25 18.37
CA GLU A 209 -9.01 4.37 17.26
C GLU A 209 -8.57 3.54 16.03
N ARG A 210 -7.35 3.02 16.06
CA ARG A 210 -6.72 2.23 14.99
C ARG A 210 -6.73 2.91 13.62
N ASN A 211 -6.52 4.23 13.63
CA ASN A 211 -6.49 5.08 12.45
C ASN A 211 -5.15 5.83 12.28
N ASP A 212 -4.19 5.58 13.18
CA ASP A 212 -2.86 6.15 13.13
C ASP A 212 -1.84 5.24 13.80
N LEU A 213 -0.55 5.42 13.46
CA LEU A 213 0.57 4.68 14.03
C LEU A 213 1.05 5.34 15.33
N ILE A 214 1.33 4.52 16.35
CA ILE A 214 2.05 4.98 17.55
C ILE A 214 3.54 4.93 17.25
N LEU A 215 4.11 6.08 16.91
CA LEU A 215 5.53 6.19 16.60
C LEU A 215 6.38 6.37 17.88
N PRO A 216 7.59 5.79 17.91
CA PRO A 216 8.55 6.05 18.98
C PRO A 216 8.81 7.54 19.17
N LYS A 217 9.12 7.96 20.38
CA LYS A 217 9.31 9.39 20.74
C LYS A 217 10.32 10.11 19.81
N VAL A 218 11.35 9.40 19.35
CA VAL A 218 12.38 9.93 18.44
C VAL A 218 11.82 10.24 17.06
N LEU A 219 10.72 9.60 16.67
CA LEU A 219 10.01 9.82 15.40
C LEU A 219 8.74 10.66 15.58
N ALA A 220 8.31 10.92 16.82
CA ALA A 220 7.10 11.68 17.09
C ALA A 220 7.21 13.11 16.51
N GLY A 221 6.20 13.51 15.73
CA GLY A 221 6.18 14.80 15.03
C GLY A 221 7.11 14.90 13.80
N LYS A 222 7.77 13.81 13.43
CA LYS A 222 8.49 13.70 12.14
C LYS A 222 7.58 13.05 11.13
N SER A 223 7.42 13.73 10.03
CA SER A 223 6.66 13.21 8.90
C SER A 223 7.42 12.16 8.09
N THR A 224 8.75 12.12 8.19
CA THR A 224 9.57 11.29 7.30
C THR A 224 10.71 10.62 8.07
N VAL A 225 10.90 9.32 7.84
CA VAL A 225 11.97 8.50 8.42
C VAL A 225 13.13 8.39 7.45
N ASN A 226 14.36 8.62 7.93
CA ASN A 226 15.54 8.29 7.16
C ASN A 226 16.01 6.86 7.52
N PRO A 227 15.95 5.89 6.60
CA PRO A 227 16.26 4.49 6.90
C PRO A 227 17.72 4.23 7.27
N THR A 228 18.61 5.20 7.00
CA THR A 228 20.05 5.05 7.25
C THR A 228 20.50 5.52 8.63
N VAL A 229 19.64 6.21 9.37
CA VAL A 229 19.98 6.74 10.70
C VAL A 229 19.47 5.86 11.83
N SER A 230 20.05 6.05 13.03
CA SER A 230 19.70 5.27 14.23
C SER A 230 18.20 5.33 14.59
N GLU A 231 17.53 6.42 14.24
CA GLU A 231 16.10 6.62 14.51
C GLU A 231 15.22 5.53 13.86
N ALA A 232 15.59 5.07 12.66
CA ALA A 232 14.86 4.01 11.98
C ALA A 232 14.93 2.67 12.74
N LYS A 233 15.95 2.47 13.59
CA LYS A 233 16.09 1.24 14.38
C LYS A 233 14.99 1.05 15.41
N GLU A 234 14.37 2.14 15.86
CA GLU A 234 13.29 2.09 16.86
C GLU A 234 12.01 1.43 16.34
N ILE A 235 11.84 1.35 15.02
CA ILE A 235 10.70 0.70 14.37
C ILE A 235 11.08 -0.64 13.72
N VAL A 236 12.35 -1.06 13.81
CA VAL A 236 12.82 -2.34 13.26
C VAL A 236 12.58 -3.47 14.26
N PHE A 237 11.74 -4.42 13.88
CA PHE A 237 11.50 -5.65 14.63
C PHE A 237 12.60 -6.69 14.39
N GLY A 238 13.06 -6.81 13.15
CA GLY A 238 14.12 -7.74 12.77
C GLY A 238 14.83 -7.32 11.48
N GLU A 239 16.09 -7.76 11.34
CA GLU A 239 16.90 -7.44 10.16
C GLU A 239 17.78 -8.63 9.75
N GLY A 240 18.39 -8.52 8.56
CA GLY A 240 19.27 -9.57 8.05
C GLY A 240 18.58 -10.65 7.21
N PHE A 241 17.33 -10.40 6.82
CA PHE A 241 16.58 -11.37 5.99
C PHE A 241 17.00 -11.33 4.51
N GLY A 242 17.80 -10.35 4.06
CA GLY A 242 17.96 -10.04 2.64
C GLY A 242 16.71 -9.35 2.12
N GLY A 243 16.49 -9.28 0.84
CA GLY A 243 15.25 -8.62 0.34
C GLY A 243 14.00 -9.43 0.73
N ILE A 244 13.11 -8.83 1.53
CA ILE A 244 11.82 -9.42 1.90
C ILE A 244 10.82 -9.10 0.79
N THR A 245 10.09 -10.13 0.32
CA THR A 245 9.03 -9.95 -0.68
C THR A 245 7.64 -10.25 -0.12
N ASP A 246 7.58 -11.07 0.94
CA ASP A 246 6.30 -11.41 1.53
C ASP A 246 6.40 -11.72 3.02
N LEU A 247 5.36 -11.40 3.75
CA LEU A 247 5.08 -11.75 5.14
C LEU A 247 3.73 -12.42 5.20
N THR A 248 3.63 -13.55 5.87
CA THR A 248 2.35 -14.24 6.01
C THR A 248 2.22 -14.95 7.35
N LEU A 249 1.01 -15.05 7.85
CA LEU A 249 0.70 -15.83 9.03
C LEU A 249 0.47 -17.29 8.63
N GLY A 250 1.30 -18.19 9.15
CA GLY A 250 1.12 -19.61 8.90
C GLY A 250 -0.06 -20.20 9.67
N PRO A 251 -0.55 -21.37 9.27
CA PRO A 251 -1.65 -22.06 9.96
C PRO A 251 -1.29 -22.47 11.41
N ASP A 252 -0.03 -22.47 11.75
CA ASP A 252 0.49 -22.70 13.10
C ASP A 252 0.54 -21.42 13.95
N GLY A 253 0.14 -20.28 13.36
CA GLY A 253 0.08 -18.96 14.00
C GLY A 253 1.42 -18.23 14.09
N TYR A 254 2.49 -18.73 13.47
CA TYR A 254 3.77 -18.01 13.40
C TYR A 254 3.86 -17.12 12.16
N LEU A 255 4.63 -16.04 12.28
CA LEU A 255 4.97 -15.18 11.16
C LEU A 255 6.04 -15.84 10.28
N TYR A 256 5.77 -15.95 8.99
CA TYR A 256 6.68 -16.42 7.97
C TYR A 256 7.14 -15.26 7.09
N VAL A 257 8.41 -15.34 6.66
CA VAL A 257 9.10 -14.31 5.88
C VAL A 257 9.67 -14.94 4.63
N VAL A 258 9.30 -14.43 3.47
CA VAL A 258 9.89 -14.83 2.18
C VAL A 258 11.02 -13.88 1.84
N SER A 259 12.23 -14.43 1.71
CA SER A 259 13.44 -13.69 1.36
C SER A 259 13.90 -14.03 -0.04
N ILE A 260 13.73 -13.08 -0.97
CA ILE A 260 14.25 -13.23 -2.34
C ILE A 260 15.77 -13.12 -2.38
N GLY A 261 16.36 -12.25 -1.55
CA GLY A 261 17.81 -12.03 -1.52
C GLY A 261 18.61 -13.24 -1.04
N GLN A 262 17.98 -14.14 -0.27
CA GLN A 262 18.62 -15.35 0.24
C GLN A 262 18.02 -16.65 -0.35
N GLY A 263 16.91 -16.56 -1.09
CA GLY A 263 16.19 -17.74 -1.57
C GLY A 263 15.65 -18.62 -0.44
N LYS A 264 15.15 -18.00 0.65
CA LYS A 264 14.75 -18.69 1.88
C LYS A 264 13.37 -18.27 2.34
N VAL A 265 12.74 -19.18 3.09
CA VAL A 265 11.58 -18.87 3.92
C VAL A 265 11.99 -19.03 5.38
N PHE A 266 11.77 -17.99 6.18
CA PHE A 266 12.01 -18.01 7.61
C PHE A 266 10.70 -18.12 8.37
N ARG A 267 10.71 -18.79 9.50
CA ARG A 267 9.66 -18.75 10.52
C ARG A 267 10.18 -18.01 11.74
N ILE A 268 9.48 -16.98 12.16
CA ILE A 268 9.86 -16.19 13.33
C ILE A 268 9.35 -16.88 14.59
N LEU A 269 10.24 -17.07 15.56
CA LEU A 269 9.96 -17.69 16.85
C LEU A 269 10.13 -16.65 17.97
N PRO A 270 9.37 -16.73 19.07
CA PRO A 270 9.63 -15.92 20.25
C PRO A 270 11.01 -16.25 20.82
N GLN A 271 11.66 -15.23 21.39
CA GLN A 271 12.92 -15.40 22.12
C GLN A 271 12.66 -15.95 23.52
#